data_6ab2397a2503501d37c36240172aca31
#
_entry.id   6ab2397a2503501d37c36240172aca31
#
_cell.length_a   1.000
_cell.length_b   1.000
_cell.length_c   1.000
_cell.angle_alpha   90.00
_cell.angle_beta   90.00
_cell.angle_gamma   90.00
#
_symmetry.space_group_name_H-M   'P 1'
#
loop_
_entity.id
_entity.type
_entity.pdbx_description
1 polymer ?
#
loop_
_entity_poly.entity_id
_entity_poly.type
_entity_poly.pdbx_seq_one_letter_code
_entity_poly.pdbx_strand_id
1 'polypeptide(L)'
;MDKGRYSIIFSSLTGNTKKLADTISAVLPSEDCDYFGAPETAELHSEMLYVGFWTDKGNADNATLELLSKLRNKKIFLFGTAGFGGSAAYFQKILDHVKQSVDPSNTVVGEYMCQGKMPQSVRDRYMKMKAQPEHSANIDALNAQIGRAHV
;
A
#
# COMPACT_ATOMS: atom_id res chain seq x y z
N MET A 1 -11.84 11.05 17.23
CA MET A 1 -10.41 10.96 16.93
C MET A 1 -10.16 9.75 16.08
N ASP A 2 -9.51 9.96 14.95
CA ASP A 2 -9.26 8.90 14.00
C ASP A 2 -7.91 8.21 14.22
N LYS A 3 -7.32 8.41 15.38
CA LYS A 3 -6.05 7.83 15.73
C LYS A 3 -6.14 6.30 15.70
N GLY A 4 -5.30 5.67 14.90
CA GLY A 4 -5.32 4.23 14.73
C GLY A 4 -6.27 3.75 13.65
N ARG A 5 -7.13 4.59 13.13
CA ARG A 5 -8.04 4.20 12.04
C ARG A 5 -7.33 4.32 10.69
N TYR A 6 -7.76 3.49 9.76
CA TYR A 6 -7.12 3.44 8.45
C TYR A 6 -8.14 3.13 7.35
N SER A 7 -7.74 3.41 6.12
CA SER A 7 -8.46 2.98 4.93
C SER A 7 -7.50 2.25 3.99
N ILE A 8 -8.00 1.26 3.29
CA ILE A 8 -7.26 0.54 2.25
C ILE A 8 -7.94 0.84 0.93
N ILE A 9 -7.25 1.59 0.08
CA ILE A 9 -7.78 2.07 -1.19
C ILE A 9 -6.89 1.51 -2.29
N PHE A 10 -7.46 0.71 -3.18
CA PHE A 10 -6.65 0.04 -4.19
C PHE A 10 -7.32 0.00 -5.54
N SER A 11 -6.50 0.06 -6.58
CA SER A 11 -6.91 -0.17 -7.95
C SER A 11 -6.30 -1.48 -8.42
N SER A 12 -7.10 -2.36 -9.00
CA SER A 12 -6.62 -3.68 -9.40
C SER A 12 -7.16 -4.04 -10.78
N LEU A 13 -6.25 -4.40 -11.69
CA LEU A 13 -6.61 -4.79 -13.04
C LEU A 13 -6.87 -6.30 -13.14
N THR A 14 -5.97 -7.10 -12.57
CA THR A 14 -6.02 -8.57 -12.70
C THR A 14 -6.26 -9.27 -11.37
N GLY A 15 -6.51 -8.52 -10.30
CA GLY A 15 -6.72 -9.08 -8.98
C GLY A 15 -5.46 -9.19 -8.11
N ASN A 16 -4.29 -8.93 -8.65
CA ASN A 16 -3.04 -9.06 -7.88
C ASN A 16 -2.92 -7.97 -6.81
N THR A 17 -3.25 -6.73 -7.15
CA THR A 17 -3.25 -5.64 -6.15
C THR A 17 -4.28 -5.90 -5.06
N LYS A 18 -5.44 -6.44 -5.45
CA LYS A 18 -6.47 -6.82 -4.47
C LYS A 18 -5.95 -7.88 -3.50
N LYS A 19 -5.17 -8.83 -3.96
CA LYS A 19 -4.57 -9.85 -3.08
C LYS A 19 -3.65 -9.23 -2.04
N LEU A 20 -2.89 -8.22 -2.43
CA LEU A 20 -2.07 -7.46 -1.47
C LEU A 20 -2.95 -6.73 -0.47
N ALA A 21 -4.00 -6.07 -0.94
CA ALA A 21 -4.93 -5.36 -0.07
C ALA A 21 -5.60 -6.31 0.92
N ASP A 22 -6.03 -7.48 0.47
CA ASP A 22 -6.62 -8.51 1.33
C ASP A 22 -5.64 -8.95 2.42
N THR A 23 -4.37 -9.11 2.06
CA THR A 23 -3.33 -9.53 3.01
C THR A 23 -3.07 -8.45 4.05
N ILE A 24 -3.01 -7.20 3.64
CA ILE A 24 -2.85 -6.07 4.57
C ILE A 24 -4.04 -6.02 5.52
N SER A 25 -5.24 -6.16 4.99
CA SER A 25 -6.46 -6.17 5.81
C SER A 25 -6.43 -7.30 6.86
N ALA A 26 -5.85 -8.44 6.51
CA ALA A 26 -5.78 -9.58 7.42
C ALA A 26 -4.85 -9.36 8.62
N VAL A 27 -3.87 -8.47 8.52
CA VAL A 27 -2.94 -8.19 9.62
C VAL A 27 -3.32 -6.98 10.46
N LEU A 28 -4.25 -6.15 9.99
CA LEU A 28 -4.66 -4.92 10.69
C LEU A 28 -5.99 -5.15 11.41
N PRO A 29 -6.24 -4.40 12.50
CA PRO A 29 -7.51 -4.52 13.23
C PRO A 29 -8.68 -4.14 12.33
N SER A 30 -9.59 -5.08 12.10
CA SER A 30 -10.72 -4.84 11.20
C SER A 30 -11.69 -3.78 11.72
N GLU A 31 -11.80 -3.64 13.04
CA GLU A 31 -12.65 -2.64 13.67
C GLU A 31 -12.18 -1.20 13.44
N ASP A 32 -10.92 -1.03 13.05
CA ASP A 32 -10.35 0.30 12.77
C ASP A 32 -10.37 0.65 11.29
N CYS A 33 -10.90 -0.22 10.45
CA CYS A 33 -10.94 0.00 9.00
C CYS A 33 -12.15 0.87 8.63
N ASP A 34 -11.88 2.06 8.10
CA ASP A 34 -12.94 2.98 7.67
C ASP A 34 -13.44 2.69 6.27
N TYR A 35 -12.55 2.16 5.41
CA TYR A 35 -12.90 1.91 4.01
C TYR A 35 -11.97 0.86 3.43
N PHE A 36 -12.52 0.00 2.60
CA PHE A 36 -11.77 -0.99 1.83
C PHE A 36 -12.40 -1.08 0.44
N GLY A 37 -11.70 -0.60 -0.56
CA GLY A 37 -12.25 -0.64 -1.91
C GLY A 37 -11.52 0.24 -2.91
N ALA A 38 -12.21 0.56 -3.99
CA ALA A 38 -11.66 1.26 -5.15
C ALA A 38 -11.45 2.76 -4.89
N PRO A 39 -10.50 3.39 -5.63
CA PRO A 39 -10.24 4.82 -5.46
C PRO A 39 -11.43 5.71 -5.81
N GLU A 40 -12.24 5.30 -6.77
CA GLU A 40 -13.31 6.14 -7.29
C GLU A 40 -14.42 6.42 -6.27
N THR A 41 -14.61 5.50 -5.33
CA THR A 41 -15.67 5.61 -4.33
C THR A 41 -15.12 5.85 -2.93
N ALA A 42 -13.82 6.10 -2.80
CA ALA A 42 -13.18 6.22 -1.50
C ALA A 42 -13.59 7.50 -0.78
N GLU A 43 -13.84 7.35 0.52
CA GLU A 43 -14.02 8.46 1.42
C GLU A 43 -12.75 8.64 2.24
N LEU A 44 -12.24 9.87 2.32
CA LEU A 44 -10.91 10.14 2.84
C LEU A 44 -10.95 10.68 4.26
N HIS A 45 -11.54 9.93 5.17
CA HIS A 45 -11.69 10.35 6.57
C HIS A 45 -10.55 9.90 7.47
N SER A 46 -9.89 8.79 7.13
CA SER A 46 -8.79 8.28 7.94
C SER A 46 -7.53 9.09 7.73
N GLU A 47 -6.71 9.22 8.77
CA GLU A 47 -5.39 9.82 8.66
C GLU A 47 -4.42 8.88 7.95
N MET A 48 -4.53 7.58 8.21
CA MET A 48 -3.65 6.57 7.64
C MET A 48 -4.29 5.89 6.45
N LEU A 49 -3.62 5.93 5.31
CA LEU A 49 -4.11 5.35 4.07
C LEU A 49 -3.12 4.33 3.51
N TYR A 50 -3.61 3.14 3.21
CA TYR A 50 -2.87 2.12 2.46
C TYR A 50 -3.36 2.22 1.02
N VAL A 51 -2.51 2.72 0.14
CA VAL A 51 -2.89 2.99 -1.25
C VAL A 51 -2.21 1.99 -2.17
N GLY A 52 -3.01 1.21 -2.87
CA GLY A 52 -2.55 0.15 -3.75
C GLY A 52 -2.76 0.45 -5.23
N PHE A 53 -1.77 0.12 -6.07
CA PHE A 53 -1.83 0.39 -7.50
C PHE A 53 -1.32 -0.79 -8.31
N TRP A 54 -1.70 -0.82 -9.60
CA TRP A 54 -1.01 -1.64 -10.59
C TRP A 54 -0.18 -0.73 -11.48
N THR A 55 0.90 -1.26 -12.01
CA THR A 55 1.84 -0.45 -12.79
C THR A 55 1.40 -0.37 -14.24
N ASP A 56 1.33 0.86 -14.74
CA ASP A 56 1.02 1.17 -16.13
C ASP A 56 2.13 2.08 -16.65
N LYS A 57 2.93 1.54 -17.58
CA LYS A 57 4.00 2.29 -18.25
C LYS A 57 4.97 2.95 -17.28
N GLY A 58 5.37 2.25 -16.25
CA GLY A 58 6.37 2.73 -15.31
C GLY A 58 5.85 3.65 -14.21
N ASN A 59 4.54 3.77 -14.09
CA ASN A 59 3.91 4.60 -13.07
C ASN A 59 2.66 3.87 -12.54
N ALA A 60 1.99 4.45 -11.56
CA ALA A 60 0.72 3.91 -11.11
C ALA A 60 -0.36 4.15 -12.16
N ASP A 61 -1.42 3.34 -12.09
CA ASP A 61 -2.59 3.54 -12.92
C ASP A 61 -3.26 4.90 -12.66
N ASN A 62 -4.01 5.40 -13.63
CA ASN A 62 -4.59 6.74 -13.56
C ASN A 62 -5.51 6.95 -12.35
N ALA A 63 -6.32 5.97 -12.01
CA ALA A 63 -7.24 6.12 -10.87
C ALA A 63 -6.47 6.37 -9.58
N THR A 64 -5.36 5.66 -9.39
CA THR A 64 -4.50 5.84 -8.21
C THR A 64 -3.81 7.19 -8.23
N LEU A 65 -3.30 7.61 -9.39
CA LEU A 65 -2.64 8.93 -9.50
C LEU A 65 -3.61 10.06 -9.21
N GLU A 66 -4.84 9.97 -9.68
CA GLU A 66 -5.86 10.96 -9.36
C GLU A 66 -6.16 11.01 -7.86
N LEU A 67 -6.27 9.85 -7.23
CA LEU A 67 -6.46 9.78 -5.78
C LEU A 67 -5.32 10.47 -5.05
N LEU A 68 -4.08 10.10 -5.37
CA LEU A 68 -2.90 10.65 -4.70
C LEU A 68 -2.83 12.17 -4.83
N SER A 69 -3.23 12.70 -5.98
CA SER A 69 -3.19 14.14 -6.22
C SER A 69 -4.17 14.93 -5.35
N LYS A 70 -5.18 14.25 -4.79
CA LYS A 70 -6.19 14.88 -3.94
C LYS A 70 -5.87 14.80 -2.45
N LEU A 71 -4.93 13.95 -2.05
CA LEU A 71 -4.63 13.73 -0.65
C LEU A 71 -3.84 14.88 -0.05
N ARG A 72 -4.19 15.24 1.18
CA ARG A 72 -3.50 16.30 1.94
C ARG A 72 -3.40 15.91 3.40
N ASN A 73 -2.23 16.09 3.98
CA ASN A 73 -1.98 15.87 5.40
C ASN A 73 -2.28 14.43 5.83
N LYS A 74 -1.97 13.46 4.96
CA LYS A 74 -2.20 12.04 5.22
C LYS A 74 -0.89 11.31 5.42
N LYS A 75 -0.98 10.18 6.12
CA LYS A 75 0.09 9.20 6.19
C LYS A 75 -0.24 8.11 5.19
N ILE A 76 0.68 7.79 4.30
CA ILE A 76 0.42 6.90 3.17
C ILE A 76 1.42 5.75 3.16
N PHE A 77 0.89 4.53 3.10
CA PHE A 77 1.67 3.34 2.78
C PHE A 77 1.34 2.95 1.35
N LEU A 78 2.33 3.00 0.46
CA LEU A 78 2.15 2.65 -0.94
C LEU A 78 2.45 1.17 -1.16
N PHE A 79 1.57 0.47 -1.85
CA PHE A 79 1.87 -0.88 -2.29
C PHE A 79 1.44 -1.06 -3.74
N GLY A 80 2.18 -1.86 -4.49
CA GLY A 80 1.89 -1.98 -5.90
C GLY A 80 2.33 -3.28 -6.51
N THR A 81 1.82 -3.55 -7.71
CA THR A 81 2.18 -4.72 -8.49
C THR A 81 2.66 -4.29 -9.87
N ALA A 82 3.57 -5.07 -10.45
CA ALA A 82 4.03 -4.87 -11.82
C ALA A 82 3.96 -6.21 -12.57
N GLY A 83 3.65 -6.14 -13.87
CA GLY A 83 3.50 -7.35 -14.67
C GLY A 83 4.81 -8.11 -14.89
N PHE A 84 5.93 -7.41 -14.86
CA PHE A 84 7.25 -8.00 -15.03
C PHE A 84 8.27 -7.10 -14.33
N GLY A 85 9.53 -7.49 -14.41
CA GLY A 85 10.61 -6.77 -13.75
C GLY A 85 11.19 -7.63 -12.64
N GLY A 86 10.95 -7.29 -11.40
CA GLY A 86 11.37 -8.09 -10.26
C GLY A 86 12.66 -7.64 -9.62
N SER A 87 13.39 -6.67 -10.19
CA SER A 87 14.56 -6.12 -9.52
C SER A 87 14.14 -5.00 -8.56
N ALA A 88 14.87 -4.90 -7.46
CA ALA A 88 14.62 -3.84 -6.49
C ALA A 88 14.79 -2.46 -7.11
N ALA A 89 15.77 -2.30 -7.98
CA ALA A 89 16.03 -1.03 -8.66
C ALA A 89 14.86 -0.61 -9.56
N TYR A 90 14.27 -1.56 -10.28
CA TYR A 90 13.13 -1.28 -11.15
C TYR A 90 11.91 -0.86 -10.33
N PHE A 91 11.63 -1.59 -9.27
CA PHE A 91 10.50 -1.27 -8.39
C PHE A 91 10.67 0.09 -7.71
N GLN A 92 11.89 0.39 -7.28
CA GLN A 92 12.16 1.70 -6.67
C GLN A 92 11.93 2.84 -7.66
N LYS A 93 12.30 2.63 -8.92
CA LYS A 93 12.07 3.63 -9.96
C LYS A 93 10.57 3.90 -10.15
N ILE A 94 9.75 2.85 -10.15
CA ILE A 94 8.30 3.00 -10.24
C ILE A 94 7.77 3.75 -9.03
N LEU A 95 8.18 3.36 -7.83
CA LEU A 95 7.75 4.02 -6.59
C LEU A 95 8.13 5.48 -6.57
N ASP A 96 9.31 5.82 -7.06
CA ASP A 96 9.76 7.22 -7.15
C ASP A 96 8.85 8.02 -8.07
N HIS A 97 8.43 7.45 -9.20
CA HIS A 97 7.50 8.11 -10.11
C HIS A 97 6.14 8.31 -9.44
N VAL A 98 5.63 7.29 -8.76
CA VAL A 98 4.34 7.38 -8.07
C VAL A 98 4.37 8.47 -7.00
N LYS A 99 5.45 8.54 -6.25
CA LYS A 99 5.60 9.54 -5.18
C LYS A 99 5.61 10.97 -5.70
N GLN A 100 5.91 11.19 -6.96
CA GLN A 100 5.84 12.53 -7.56
C GLN A 100 4.42 13.08 -7.61
N SER A 101 3.41 12.21 -7.57
CA SER A 101 2.00 12.63 -7.52
C SER A 101 1.50 12.88 -6.12
N VAL A 102 2.31 12.62 -5.11
CA VAL A 102 1.95 12.79 -3.70
C VAL A 102 2.32 14.20 -3.26
N ASP A 103 1.30 14.95 -2.78
CA ASP A 103 1.54 16.30 -2.28
C ASP A 103 2.49 16.29 -1.08
N PRO A 104 3.40 17.28 -0.96
CA PRO A 104 4.35 17.31 0.16
C PRO A 104 3.74 17.38 1.56
N SER A 105 2.46 17.76 1.67
CA SER A 105 1.77 17.74 2.96
C SER A 105 1.59 16.33 3.51
N ASN A 106 1.68 15.32 2.65
CA ASN A 106 1.53 13.92 3.04
C ASN A 106 2.88 13.32 3.44
N THR A 107 2.83 12.28 4.25
CA THR A 107 4.02 11.51 4.64
C THR A 107 3.90 10.08 4.11
N VAL A 108 4.83 9.66 3.27
CA VAL A 108 4.90 8.27 2.83
C VAL A 108 5.64 7.49 3.91
N VAL A 109 4.89 6.70 4.67
CA VAL A 109 5.42 5.98 5.84
C VAL A 109 5.98 4.61 5.49
N GLY A 110 5.70 4.10 4.31
CA GLY A 110 6.23 2.82 3.86
C GLY A 110 5.85 2.56 2.41
N GLU A 111 6.51 1.59 1.81
CA GLU A 111 6.26 1.22 0.42
C GLU A 111 6.63 -0.23 0.16
N TYR A 112 5.91 -0.87 -0.77
CA TYR A 112 6.16 -2.24 -1.17
C TYR A 112 5.73 -2.45 -2.61
N MET A 113 6.52 -3.22 -3.35
CA MET A 113 6.12 -3.68 -4.69
C MET A 113 6.50 -5.13 -4.88
N CYS A 114 5.70 -5.82 -5.68
CA CYS A 114 6.01 -7.18 -6.11
C CYS A 114 5.57 -7.39 -7.55
N GLN A 115 6.11 -8.45 -8.16
CA GLN A 115 5.73 -8.85 -9.50
C GLN A 115 4.49 -9.72 -9.43
N GLY A 116 3.34 -9.15 -9.83
CA GLY A 116 2.09 -9.85 -9.97
C GLY A 116 1.54 -10.49 -8.70
N LYS A 117 2.25 -11.44 -8.11
CA LYS A 117 1.75 -12.30 -7.06
C LYS A 117 2.59 -12.21 -5.79
N MET A 118 1.94 -12.06 -4.64
CA MET A 118 2.63 -12.03 -3.36
C MET A 118 3.22 -13.39 -3.00
N PRO A 119 4.54 -13.49 -2.70
CA PRO A 119 5.13 -14.73 -2.25
C PRO A 119 4.52 -15.22 -0.93
N GLN A 120 4.43 -16.53 -0.77
CA GLN A 120 3.85 -17.14 0.43
C GLN A 120 4.59 -16.72 1.71
N SER A 121 5.92 -16.61 1.64
CA SER A 121 6.71 -16.20 2.79
C SER A 121 6.35 -14.79 3.29
N VAL A 122 6.02 -13.89 2.38
CA VAL A 122 5.59 -12.53 2.75
C VAL A 122 4.22 -12.57 3.40
N ARG A 123 3.30 -13.37 2.88
CA ARG A 123 1.97 -13.55 3.50
C ARG A 123 2.08 -14.07 4.93
N ASP A 124 2.96 -15.06 5.13
CA ASP A 124 3.15 -15.63 6.46
C ASP A 124 3.67 -14.59 7.44
N ARG A 125 4.57 -13.72 6.99
CA ARG A 125 5.09 -12.63 7.82
C ARG A 125 4.00 -11.62 8.18
N TYR A 126 3.16 -11.25 7.22
CA TYR A 126 2.02 -10.38 7.49
C TYR A 126 1.12 -11.00 8.56
N MET A 127 0.82 -12.27 8.43
CA MET A 127 -0.05 -12.96 9.39
C MET A 127 0.55 -12.98 10.80
N LYS A 128 1.87 -13.15 10.90
CA LYS A 128 2.56 -13.10 12.20
C LYS A 128 2.50 -11.72 12.82
N MET A 129 2.65 -10.68 12.01
CA MET A 129 2.65 -9.29 12.50
C MET A 129 1.27 -8.82 12.93
N LYS A 130 0.23 -9.55 12.59
CA LYS A 130 -1.14 -9.25 13.03
C LYS A 130 -1.25 -9.13 14.54
N ALA A 131 -0.41 -9.81 15.29
CA ALA A 131 -0.43 -9.79 16.76
C ALA A 131 0.24 -8.56 17.36
N GLN A 132 0.91 -7.74 16.56
CA GLN A 132 1.63 -6.56 17.05
C GLN A 132 0.65 -5.46 17.45
N PRO A 133 0.83 -4.85 18.63
CA PRO A 133 -0.17 -3.91 19.13
C PRO A 133 -0.04 -2.49 18.58
N GLU A 134 1.14 -2.07 18.16
CA GLU A 134 1.38 -0.71 17.71
C GLU A 134 1.37 -0.60 16.21
N HIS A 135 0.43 0.18 15.70
CA HIS A 135 0.20 0.30 14.28
C HIS A 135 1.38 0.91 13.52
N SER A 136 1.94 2.00 14.04
CA SER A 136 3.09 2.65 13.38
C SER A 136 4.31 1.75 13.36
N ALA A 137 4.62 1.11 14.48
CA ALA A 137 5.73 0.18 14.57
C ALA A 137 5.52 -1.01 13.63
N ASN A 138 4.27 -1.47 13.49
CA ASN A 138 3.95 -2.57 12.58
C ASN A 138 4.21 -2.18 11.12
N ILE A 139 3.90 -0.96 10.74
CA ILE A 139 4.13 -0.50 9.38
C ILE A 139 5.62 -0.51 9.05
N ASP A 140 6.45 0.01 9.94
CA ASP A 140 7.89 0.04 9.74
C ASP A 140 8.48 -1.38 9.67
N ALA A 141 8.08 -2.23 10.59
CA ALA A 141 8.54 -3.61 10.62
C ALA A 141 8.08 -4.38 9.39
N LEU A 142 6.83 -4.16 8.99
CA LEU A 142 6.26 -4.79 7.81
C LEU A 142 7.02 -4.40 6.55
N ASN A 143 7.27 -3.12 6.38
CA ASN A 143 8.00 -2.60 5.23
C ASN A 143 9.42 -3.17 5.17
N ALA A 144 10.12 -3.20 6.29
CA ALA A 144 11.47 -3.75 6.35
C ALA A 144 11.51 -5.24 6.01
N GLN A 145 10.56 -6.02 6.51
CA GLN A 145 10.52 -7.44 6.24
C GLN A 145 10.11 -7.76 4.81
N ILE A 146 9.17 -7.01 4.26
CA ILE A 146 8.75 -7.17 2.87
C ILE A 146 9.93 -6.89 1.95
N GLY A 147 10.68 -5.82 2.19
CA GLY A 147 11.84 -5.48 1.39
C GLY A 147 12.88 -6.59 1.40
N ARG A 148 13.17 -7.19 2.56
CA ARG A 148 14.11 -8.30 2.67
C ARG A 148 13.61 -9.56 2.00
N ALA A 149 12.34 -9.86 2.16
CA ALA A 149 11.76 -11.07 1.59
C ALA A 149 11.70 -11.01 0.07
N HIS A 150 11.63 -9.82 -0.49
CA HIS A 150 11.49 -9.61 -1.91
C HIS A 150 12.83 -9.57 -2.65
N VAL A 151 13.89 -9.30 -1.96
CA VAL A 151 15.25 -9.35 -2.53
C VAL A 151 15.79 -10.78 -2.71
#